data_900dd754e266a1342f5f696c923b59b1
#
_entry.id   900dd754e266a1342f5f696c923b59b1
#
_cell.length_a   1.000
_cell.length_b   1.000
_cell.length_c   1.000
_cell.angle_alpha   90.00
_cell.angle_beta   90.00
_cell.angle_gamma   90.00
#
_symmetry.space_group_name_H-M   'P 1'
#
loop_
_entity.id
_entity.type
_entity.pdbx_description
1 polymer ?
#
loop_
_entity_poly.entity_id
_entity_poly.type
_entity_poly.pdbx_seq_one_letter_code
_entity_poly.pdbx_strand_id
1 'polypeptide(L)'
;MAPTHALNHEQVAAYLERIGIAGAPAASDAATLRRLHTAHLHTVPFENLSIHLGEPVALDGTALFEKIVKRRRGGFCYELNGLFALLLEGLGYRVHRLSARTFSTAHGYSPPLDHLALQVTDDTGTAWLADVGFGRHTELPLRFDDRTDQKDPGGLFRIAENDDAELTVLRDGEAQYRLDPKPLALADFTQACWWQCTSPESHFTQSIVCSRLTDDNGRLTLTGDQLITTDDAGRRQVEEVTSDEQLLSLLRDRFGIELAKAPRLPIGRP
;
A
#
# COMPACT_ATOMS: atom_id res chain seq x y z
N MET A 1 14.20 -13.82 15.37
CA MET A 1 13.74 -12.48 14.95
C MET A 1 13.14 -11.79 16.16
N ALA A 2 13.49 -10.52 16.40
CA ALA A 2 12.84 -9.74 17.44
C ALA A 2 11.34 -9.56 17.09
N PRO A 3 10.44 -9.59 18.08
CA PRO A 3 9.02 -9.32 17.83
C PRO A 3 8.87 -7.92 17.23
N THR A 4 8.08 -7.79 16.16
CA THR A 4 7.74 -6.51 15.56
C THR A 4 6.81 -5.80 16.55
N HIS A 5 7.31 -4.79 17.26
CA HIS A 5 6.54 -4.04 18.24
C HIS A 5 5.81 -2.87 17.57
N ALA A 6 4.63 -2.52 18.09
CA ALA A 6 3.93 -1.28 17.73
C ALA A 6 4.88 -0.06 17.80
N LEU A 7 4.61 0.98 17.02
CA LEU A 7 5.39 2.22 17.08
C LEU A 7 5.23 2.87 18.46
N ASN A 8 6.33 3.38 19.01
CA ASN A 8 6.31 4.17 20.24
C ASN A 8 5.76 5.58 19.98
N HIS A 9 5.53 6.37 21.04
CA HIS A 9 4.93 7.70 20.93
C HIS A 9 5.68 8.66 20.00
N GLU A 10 7.01 8.64 20.02
CA GLU A 10 7.82 9.52 19.15
C GLU A 10 7.72 9.07 17.68
N GLN A 11 7.72 7.78 17.44
CA GLN A 11 7.56 7.20 16.10
C GLN A 11 6.14 7.45 15.56
N VAL A 12 5.11 7.31 16.40
CA VAL A 12 3.73 7.67 16.06
C VAL A 12 3.65 9.14 15.66
N ALA A 13 4.19 10.07 16.47
CA ALA A 13 4.19 11.49 16.16
C ALA A 13 4.88 11.80 14.84
N ALA A 14 6.05 11.21 14.59
CA ALA A 14 6.79 11.38 13.32
C ALA A 14 6.05 10.81 12.12
N TYR A 15 5.34 9.69 12.27
CA TYR A 15 4.53 9.14 11.19
C TYR A 15 3.31 10.02 10.90
N LEU A 16 2.63 10.52 11.93
CA LEU A 16 1.51 11.45 11.77
C LEU A 16 1.95 12.73 11.04
N GLU A 17 3.10 13.29 11.41
CA GLU A 17 3.71 14.41 10.69
C GLU A 17 4.01 14.06 9.23
N ARG A 18 4.56 12.85 8.96
CA ARG A 18 4.83 12.36 7.60
C ARG A 18 3.59 12.37 6.71
N ILE A 19 2.42 12.04 7.26
CA ILE A 19 1.14 12.02 6.55
C ILE A 19 0.30 13.29 6.75
N GLY A 20 0.87 14.36 7.30
CA GLY A 20 0.22 15.67 7.42
C GLY A 20 -0.88 15.75 8.49
N ILE A 21 -0.84 14.86 9.49
CA ILE A 21 -1.81 14.90 10.61
C ILE A 21 -1.16 15.55 11.83
N ALA A 22 -1.75 16.67 12.28
CA ALA A 22 -1.30 17.38 13.47
C ALA A 22 -1.80 16.69 14.75
N GLY A 23 -0.87 16.34 15.64
CA GLY A 23 -1.17 15.77 16.96
C GLY A 23 -1.68 14.33 16.94
N ALA A 24 -1.48 13.61 18.03
CA ALA A 24 -2.00 12.26 18.17
C ALA A 24 -3.53 12.28 18.34
N PRO A 25 -4.28 11.39 17.63
CA PRO A 25 -5.72 11.25 17.85
C PRO A 25 -6.04 10.84 19.29
N ALA A 26 -7.16 11.33 19.81
CA ALA A 26 -7.60 11.03 21.17
C ALA A 26 -8.29 9.66 21.31
N ALA A 27 -8.75 9.08 20.19
CA ALA A 27 -9.49 7.82 20.15
C ALA A 27 -9.07 6.96 18.95
N SER A 28 -9.16 5.66 19.10
CA SER A 28 -8.97 4.67 18.04
C SER A 28 -10.32 4.32 17.37
N ASP A 29 -11.09 5.34 17.01
CA ASP A 29 -12.41 5.21 16.42
C ASP A 29 -12.37 5.10 14.88
N ALA A 30 -13.53 4.82 14.28
CA ALA A 30 -13.68 4.70 12.83
C ALA A 30 -13.37 6.01 12.07
N ALA A 31 -13.66 7.18 12.65
CA ALA A 31 -13.39 8.48 12.01
C ALA A 31 -11.90 8.74 11.93
N THR A 32 -11.18 8.44 13.00
CA THR A 32 -9.71 8.49 13.05
C THR A 32 -9.09 7.52 12.04
N LEU A 33 -9.56 6.27 11.99
CA LEU A 33 -9.05 5.29 11.02
C LEU A 33 -9.21 5.77 9.57
N ARG A 34 -10.38 6.30 9.21
CA ARG A 34 -10.61 6.87 7.87
C ARG A 34 -9.65 8.02 7.57
N ARG A 35 -9.48 8.95 8.52
CA ARG A 35 -8.56 10.08 8.35
C ARG A 35 -7.11 9.63 8.16
N LEU A 36 -6.63 8.65 8.93
CA LEU A 36 -5.29 8.08 8.80
C LEU A 36 -5.09 7.40 7.46
N HIS A 37 -6.05 6.57 7.04
CA HIS A 37 -6.02 5.83 5.78
C HIS A 37 -5.95 6.78 4.58
N THR A 38 -6.86 7.74 4.49
CA THR A 38 -6.89 8.73 3.42
C THR A 38 -5.62 9.58 3.40
N ALA A 39 -5.17 10.09 4.56
CA ALA A 39 -3.95 10.88 4.67
C ALA A 39 -2.72 10.10 4.21
N HIS A 40 -2.63 8.82 4.53
CA HIS A 40 -1.56 7.94 4.04
C HIS A 40 -1.56 7.85 2.51
N LEU A 41 -2.71 7.54 1.91
CA LEU A 41 -2.84 7.36 0.45
C LEU A 41 -2.50 8.63 -0.36
N HIS A 42 -2.74 9.81 0.21
CA HIS A 42 -2.41 11.09 -0.42
C HIS A 42 -0.94 11.49 -0.28
N THR A 43 -0.23 10.97 0.73
CA THR A 43 1.12 11.46 1.07
C THR A 43 2.23 10.45 0.88
N VAL A 44 1.93 9.15 1.02
CA VAL A 44 2.92 8.08 0.93
C VAL A 44 2.69 7.30 -0.38
N PRO A 45 3.59 7.40 -1.36
CA PRO A 45 3.40 6.72 -2.63
C PRO A 45 3.56 5.20 -2.50
N PHE A 46 2.76 4.45 -3.25
CA PHE A 46 3.07 3.07 -3.57
C PHE A 46 4.25 3.06 -4.55
N GLU A 47 5.36 2.37 -4.22
CA GLU A 47 6.53 2.32 -5.10
C GLU A 47 7.37 1.06 -4.93
N ASN A 48 8.03 0.64 -5.99
CA ASN A 48 8.95 -0.50 -6.02
C ASN A 48 10.41 -0.08 -6.33
N LEU A 49 10.76 1.18 -6.12
CA LEU A 49 12.03 1.77 -6.55
C LEU A 49 13.26 1.11 -5.88
N SER A 50 13.12 0.59 -4.65
CA SER A 50 14.20 -0.13 -3.96
C SER A 50 14.70 -1.32 -4.76
N ILE A 51 13.81 -2.05 -5.45
CA ILE A 51 14.17 -3.17 -6.33
C ILE A 51 15.09 -2.70 -7.46
N HIS A 52 14.74 -1.59 -8.11
CA HIS A 52 15.46 -1.03 -9.25
C HIS A 52 16.70 -0.21 -8.86
N LEU A 53 16.85 0.08 -7.56
CA LEU A 53 18.05 0.68 -6.98
C LEU A 53 19.04 -0.36 -6.45
N GLY A 54 18.63 -1.64 -6.38
CA GLY A 54 19.39 -2.71 -5.74
C GLY A 54 19.46 -2.57 -4.22
N GLU A 55 18.48 -1.88 -3.62
CA GLU A 55 18.35 -1.74 -2.17
C GLU A 55 17.57 -2.93 -1.59
N PRO A 56 18.01 -3.54 -0.48
CA PRO A 56 17.27 -4.62 0.15
C PRO A 56 15.95 -4.11 0.74
N VAL A 57 14.90 -4.93 0.63
CA VAL A 57 13.62 -4.70 1.31
C VAL A 57 13.57 -5.60 2.54
N ALA A 58 13.48 -4.99 3.72
CA ALA A 58 13.40 -5.70 4.99
C ALA A 58 12.04 -5.44 5.65
N LEU A 59 11.33 -6.54 6.01
CA LEU A 59 10.03 -6.48 6.67
C LEU A 59 10.19 -6.49 8.20
N ASP A 60 10.85 -5.45 8.72
CA ASP A 60 10.92 -5.18 10.16
C ASP A 60 10.55 -3.71 10.45
N GLY A 61 10.00 -3.45 11.65
CA GLY A 61 9.45 -2.15 11.99
C GLY A 61 10.47 -1.00 11.91
N THR A 62 11.74 -1.25 12.24
CA THR A 62 12.80 -0.23 12.22
C THR A 62 13.16 0.15 10.78
N ALA A 63 13.38 -0.85 9.91
CA ALA A 63 13.71 -0.62 8.51
C ALA A 63 12.56 0.07 7.76
N LEU A 64 11.31 -0.36 8.01
CA LEU A 64 10.11 0.23 7.43
C LEU A 64 9.94 1.69 7.87
N PHE A 65 10.11 1.97 9.17
CA PHE A 65 10.02 3.32 9.71
C PHE A 65 11.12 4.24 9.13
N GLU A 66 12.35 3.77 9.07
CA GLU A 66 13.46 4.51 8.49
C GLU A 66 13.19 4.85 7.02
N LYS A 67 12.72 3.89 6.23
CA LYS A 67 12.44 4.10 4.80
C LYS A 67 11.27 5.07 4.60
N ILE A 68 10.11 4.78 5.17
CA ILE A 68 8.84 5.45 4.83
C ILE A 68 8.74 6.79 5.55
N VAL A 69 9.13 6.86 6.82
CA VAL A 69 8.98 8.08 7.63
C VAL A 69 10.21 8.98 7.52
N LYS A 70 11.41 8.46 7.85
CA LYS A 70 12.62 9.30 7.92
C LYS A 70 13.15 9.69 6.53
N ARG A 71 13.30 8.73 5.63
CA ARG A 71 13.75 8.99 4.26
C ARG A 71 12.63 9.45 3.32
N ARG A 72 11.41 9.59 3.83
CA ARG A 72 10.21 10.04 3.10
C ARG A 72 9.94 9.25 1.81
N ARG A 73 10.38 8.00 1.74
CA ARG A 73 10.11 7.06 0.67
C ARG A 73 8.65 6.54 0.76
N GLY A 74 8.28 5.73 -0.19
CA GLY A 74 7.11 4.85 -0.14
C GLY A 74 7.52 3.39 0.03
N GLY A 75 6.77 2.50 -0.56
CA GLY A 75 6.99 1.07 -0.60
C GLY A 75 5.85 0.37 -1.32
N PHE A 76 5.88 -0.94 -1.37
CA PHE A 76 4.76 -1.73 -1.89
C PHE A 76 3.99 -2.43 -0.76
N CYS A 77 3.03 -3.30 -1.07
CA CYS A 77 2.01 -3.75 -0.11
C CYS A 77 2.54 -4.19 1.25
N TYR A 78 3.61 -4.99 1.30
CA TYR A 78 4.17 -5.50 2.56
C TYR A 78 4.78 -4.40 3.41
N GLU A 79 5.39 -3.40 2.77
CA GLU A 79 6.02 -2.28 3.46
C GLU A 79 4.98 -1.28 3.97
N LEU A 80 4.04 -0.88 3.09
CA LEU A 80 3.02 0.13 3.41
C LEU A 80 2.04 -0.39 4.45
N ASN A 81 1.39 -1.53 4.21
CA ASN A 81 0.47 -2.12 5.18
C ASN A 81 1.21 -2.62 6.43
N GLY A 82 2.46 -3.11 6.28
CA GLY A 82 3.29 -3.51 7.40
C GLY A 82 3.54 -2.37 8.40
N LEU A 83 3.97 -1.20 7.91
CA LEU A 83 4.23 -0.05 8.78
C LEU A 83 2.93 0.63 9.25
N PHE A 84 1.89 0.68 8.41
CA PHE A 84 0.59 1.23 8.78
C PHE A 84 -0.05 0.43 9.92
N ALA A 85 0.10 -0.91 9.93
CA ALA A 85 -0.31 -1.75 11.03
C ALA A 85 0.36 -1.35 12.35
N LEU A 86 1.68 -1.10 12.34
CA LEU A 86 2.43 -0.69 13.54
C LEU A 86 2.02 0.69 14.04
N LEU A 87 1.67 1.63 13.14
CA LEU A 87 1.08 2.91 13.51
C LEU A 87 -0.25 2.71 14.22
N LEU A 88 -1.16 1.93 13.62
CA LEU A 88 -2.49 1.67 14.17
C LEU A 88 -2.42 0.97 15.53
N GLU A 89 -1.52 -0.02 15.68
CA GLU A 89 -1.25 -0.68 16.97
C GLU A 89 -0.74 0.33 18.02
N GLY A 90 0.16 1.25 17.63
CA GLY A 90 0.67 2.34 18.48
C GLY A 90 -0.41 3.35 18.89
N LEU A 91 -1.49 3.46 18.12
CA LEU A 91 -2.67 4.30 18.40
C LEU A 91 -3.80 3.55 19.14
N GLY A 92 -3.59 2.27 19.49
CA GLY A 92 -4.53 1.48 20.30
C GLY A 92 -5.56 0.66 19.53
N TYR A 93 -5.46 0.57 18.19
CA TYR A 93 -6.28 -0.37 17.41
C TYR A 93 -5.76 -1.80 17.58
N ARG A 94 -6.66 -2.79 17.47
CA ARG A 94 -6.26 -4.19 17.25
C ARG A 94 -6.15 -4.43 15.75
N VAL A 95 -4.99 -4.94 15.32
CA VAL A 95 -4.70 -5.13 13.91
C VAL A 95 -4.32 -6.58 13.63
N HIS A 96 -4.98 -7.19 12.64
CA HIS A 96 -4.59 -8.48 12.08
C HIS A 96 -4.09 -8.26 10.65
N ARG A 97 -2.91 -8.81 10.35
CA ARG A 97 -2.36 -8.86 8.99
C ARG A 97 -2.90 -10.08 8.31
N LEU A 98 -3.48 -9.92 7.13
CA LEU A 98 -4.15 -10.96 6.37
C LEU A 98 -3.42 -11.22 5.06
N SER A 99 -3.32 -12.51 4.71
CA SER A 99 -2.86 -12.92 3.37
C SER A 99 -3.94 -12.65 2.34
N ALA A 100 -3.56 -12.06 1.22
CA ALA A 100 -4.42 -11.92 0.07
C ALA A 100 -3.78 -12.50 -1.19
N ARG A 101 -4.64 -12.92 -2.12
CA ARG A 101 -4.32 -13.43 -3.45
C ARG A 101 -4.91 -12.47 -4.46
N THR A 102 -4.08 -11.68 -5.13
CA THR A 102 -4.53 -10.71 -6.14
C THR A 102 -5.16 -11.43 -7.33
N PHE A 103 -6.13 -10.78 -7.97
CA PHE A 103 -6.80 -11.31 -9.15
C PHE A 103 -6.36 -10.59 -10.41
N SER A 104 -6.13 -11.36 -11.46
CA SER A 104 -6.00 -10.83 -12.82
C SER A 104 -6.83 -11.66 -13.80
N THR A 105 -7.38 -11.01 -14.81
CA THR A 105 -8.15 -11.71 -15.86
C THR A 105 -7.29 -12.67 -16.68
N ALA A 106 -5.97 -12.43 -16.76
CA ALA A 106 -5.05 -13.25 -17.52
C ALA A 106 -4.63 -14.55 -16.80
N HIS A 107 -4.50 -14.49 -15.45
CA HIS A 107 -3.89 -15.57 -14.67
C HIS A 107 -4.76 -16.08 -13.51
N GLY A 108 -5.94 -15.47 -13.29
CA GLY A 108 -6.78 -15.77 -12.13
C GLY A 108 -6.18 -15.24 -10.83
N TYR A 109 -6.33 -15.99 -9.74
CA TYR A 109 -5.78 -15.62 -8.44
C TYR A 109 -4.31 -16.02 -8.31
N SER A 110 -3.51 -15.09 -7.78
CA SER A 110 -2.11 -15.32 -7.41
C SER A 110 -1.95 -16.37 -6.29
N PRO A 111 -0.73 -16.82 -5.99
CA PRO A 111 -0.45 -17.66 -4.82
C PRO A 111 -0.82 -16.94 -3.50
N PRO A 112 -0.99 -17.68 -2.39
CA PRO A 112 -1.11 -17.07 -1.05
C PRO A 112 0.07 -16.16 -0.73
N LEU A 113 -0.16 -15.16 0.15
CA LEU A 113 0.82 -14.17 0.60
C LEU A 113 1.27 -13.17 -0.50
N ASP A 114 0.66 -13.16 -1.67
CA ASP A 114 1.00 -12.24 -2.75
C ASP A 114 0.70 -10.78 -2.40
N HIS A 115 -0.29 -10.56 -1.55
CA HIS A 115 -0.63 -9.24 -1.02
C HIS A 115 -0.88 -9.32 0.49
N LEU A 116 -0.57 -8.23 1.21
CA LEU A 116 -0.85 -8.05 2.62
C LEU A 116 -1.93 -6.99 2.77
N ALA A 117 -3.07 -7.35 3.39
CA ALA A 117 -4.12 -6.42 3.78
C ALA A 117 -4.32 -6.44 5.31
N LEU A 118 -5.09 -5.50 5.86
CA LEU A 118 -5.28 -5.35 7.30
C LEU A 118 -6.76 -5.48 7.70
N GLN A 119 -7.04 -6.31 8.69
CA GLN A 119 -8.27 -6.22 9.47
C GLN A 119 -7.98 -5.39 10.72
N VAL A 120 -8.68 -4.29 10.87
CA VAL A 120 -8.50 -3.33 11.96
C VAL A 120 -9.77 -3.29 12.80
N THR A 121 -9.66 -3.48 14.12
CA THR A 121 -10.79 -3.36 15.04
C THR A 121 -10.64 -2.06 15.82
N ASP A 122 -11.67 -1.22 15.76
CA ASP A 122 -11.75 0.05 16.47
C ASP A 122 -12.15 -0.12 17.95
N ASP A 123 -12.24 0.99 18.71
CA ASP A 123 -12.58 1.01 20.13
C ASP A 123 -14.01 0.59 20.44
N THR A 124 -14.90 0.57 19.44
CA THR A 124 -16.27 0.04 19.56
C THR A 124 -16.34 -1.47 19.32
N GLY A 125 -15.24 -2.10 18.89
CA GLY A 125 -15.19 -3.51 18.48
C GLY A 125 -15.61 -3.74 17.02
N THR A 126 -15.84 -2.69 16.24
CA THR A 126 -16.16 -2.80 14.81
C THR A 126 -14.90 -3.15 13.99
N ALA A 127 -15.04 -4.15 13.11
CA ALA A 127 -13.98 -4.59 12.22
C ALA A 127 -14.03 -3.87 10.86
N TRP A 128 -12.86 -3.46 10.38
CA TRP A 128 -12.62 -2.74 9.14
C TRP A 128 -11.56 -3.43 8.30
N LEU A 129 -11.74 -3.48 6.99
CA LEU A 129 -10.68 -3.79 6.03
C LEU A 129 -9.98 -2.49 5.66
N ALA A 130 -8.70 -2.37 6.02
CA ALA A 130 -7.85 -1.24 5.66
C ALA A 130 -6.73 -1.72 4.74
N ASP A 131 -6.49 -1.00 3.65
CA ASP A 131 -5.48 -1.37 2.66
C ASP A 131 -4.89 -0.13 2.00
N VAL A 132 -3.73 0.28 2.47
CA VAL A 132 -2.97 1.41 1.92
C VAL A 132 -1.89 0.95 0.93
N GLY A 133 -1.83 -0.35 0.62
CA GLY A 133 -0.76 -0.98 -0.15
C GLY A 133 -1.18 -1.65 -1.46
N PHE A 134 -2.44 -1.55 -1.90
CA PHE A 134 -2.88 -2.18 -3.15
C PHE A 134 -2.64 -1.31 -4.40
N GLY A 135 -2.43 -0.02 -4.22
CA GLY A 135 -2.35 0.94 -5.32
C GLY A 135 -3.71 1.56 -5.63
N ARG A 136 -4.33 1.27 -6.79
CA ARG A 136 -5.67 1.79 -7.12
C ARG A 136 -6.77 0.93 -6.50
N HIS A 137 -7.21 1.28 -5.31
CA HIS A 137 -8.20 0.53 -4.53
C HIS A 137 -9.12 1.47 -3.76
N THR A 138 -9.57 1.06 -2.55
CA THR A 138 -10.38 1.91 -1.66
C THR A 138 -9.59 3.11 -1.17
N GLU A 139 -10.28 4.23 -1.00
CA GLU A 139 -9.74 5.42 -0.34
C GLU A 139 -10.13 5.45 1.14
N LEU A 140 -11.16 4.70 1.51
CA LEU A 140 -11.65 4.55 2.88
C LEU A 140 -11.59 3.08 3.30
N PRO A 141 -11.44 2.79 4.61
CA PRO A 141 -11.61 1.43 5.12
C PRO A 141 -13.03 0.94 4.91
N LEU A 142 -13.18 -0.31 4.47
CA LEU A 142 -14.48 -0.97 4.31
C LEU A 142 -14.91 -1.64 5.62
N ARG A 143 -16.23 -1.69 5.88
CA ARG A 143 -16.78 -2.53 6.96
C ARG A 143 -16.49 -4.00 6.67
N PHE A 144 -15.68 -4.63 7.53
CA PHE A 144 -15.20 -6.00 7.28
C PHE A 144 -16.33 -7.05 7.28
N ASP A 145 -17.32 -6.86 8.15
CA ASP A 145 -18.42 -7.81 8.33
C ASP A 145 -19.67 -7.46 7.48
N ASP A 146 -19.62 -6.37 6.69
CA ASP A 146 -20.73 -5.97 5.82
C ASP A 146 -20.59 -6.64 4.45
N ARG A 147 -21.62 -7.37 4.04
CA ARG A 147 -21.68 -8.09 2.76
C ARG A 147 -22.45 -7.33 1.67
N THR A 148 -22.95 -6.14 2.01
CA THR A 148 -23.62 -5.25 1.06
C THR A 148 -22.64 -4.37 0.29
N ASP A 149 -23.13 -3.67 -0.72
CA ASP A 149 -22.31 -2.71 -1.47
C ASP A 149 -21.93 -1.53 -0.60
N GLN A 150 -20.64 -1.21 -0.58
CA GLN A 150 -20.05 -0.10 0.16
C GLN A 150 -19.50 0.93 -0.83
N LYS A 151 -20.02 2.16 -0.76
CA LYS A 151 -19.58 3.27 -1.61
C LYS A 151 -18.26 3.84 -1.13
N ASP A 152 -17.35 4.06 -2.06
CA ASP A 152 -16.03 4.63 -1.84
C ASP A 152 -15.69 5.55 -3.02
N PRO A 153 -14.87 6.62 -2.87
CA PRO A 153 -14.43 7.43 -4.02
C PRO A 153 -13.74 6.58 -5.10
N GLY A 154 -13.07 5.50 -4.72
CA GLY A 154 -12.44 4.55 -5.64
C GLY A 154 -13.39 3.67 -6.44
N GLY A 155 -14.71 3.60 -6.12
CA GLY A 155 -15.72 2.76 -6.77
C GLY A 155 -16.74 2.16 -5.82
N LEU A 156 -17.49 1.17 -6.29
CA LEU A 156 -18.45 0.41 -5.48
C LEU A 156 -17.82 -0.90 -5.04
N PHE A 157 -17.59 -1.06 -3.73
CA PHE A 157 -16.92 -2.23 -3.19
C PHE A 157 -17.88 -3.17 -2.47
N ARG A 158 -17.53 -4.46 -2.48
CA ARG A 158 -18.23 -5.49 -1.71
C ARG A 158 -17.22 -6.51 -1.19
N ILE A 159 -17.42 -6.96 0.05
CA ILE A 159 -16.73 -8.13 0.61
C ILE A 159 -17.70 -9.30 0.55
N ALA A 160 -17.42 -10.30 -0.27
CA ALA A 160 -18.27 -11.47 -0.46
C ALA A 160 -17.63 -12.73 0.14
N GLU A 161 -18.44 -13.59 0.74
CA GLU A 161 -17.99 -14.92 1.18
C GLU A 161 -17.91 -15.86 -0.02
N ASN A 162 -16.98 -16.81 0.02
CA ASN A 162 -16.87 -17.88 -0.93
C ASN A 162 -16.89 -19.26 -0.24
N ASP A 163 -16.97 -20.32 -1.01
CA ASP A 163 -17.13 -21.70 -0.50
C ASP A 163 -15.91 -22.20 0.30
N ASP A 164 -14.75 -21.57 0.15
CA ASP A 164 -13.46 -21.95 0.79
C ASP A 164 -13.22 -21.24 2.12
N ALA A 165 -14.22 -20.56 2.70
CA ALA A 165 -14.11 -19.71 3.88
C ALA A 165 -13.14 -18.51 3.70
N GLU A 166 -12.72 -18.21 2.48
CA GLU A 166 -12.04 -16.98 2.11
C GLU A 166 -13.06 -15.86 1.82
N LEU A 167 -12.60 -14.62 1.84
CA LEU A 167 -13.41 -13.45 1.49
C LEU A 167 -12.92 -12.87 0.17
N THR A 168 -13.83 -12.64 -0.77
CA THR A 168 -13.49 -11.96 -2.04
C THR A 168 -13.83 -10.49 -1.94
N VAL A 169 -12.86 -9.62 -2.17
CA VAL A 169 -13.08 -8.18 -2.32
C VAL A 169 -13.35 -7.88 -3.79
N LEU A 170 -14.52 -7.31 -4.05
CA LEU A 170 -14.99 -6.90 -5.36
C LEU A 170 -14.97 -5.38 -5.47
N ARG A 171 -14.70 -4.87 -6.65
CA ARG A 171 -14.85 -3.46 -7.02
C ARG A 171 -15.65 -3.38 -8.31
N ASP A 172 -16.75 -2.64 -8.31
CA ASP A 172 -17.65 -2.50 -9.45
C ASP A 172 -18.09 -3.87 -10.05
N GLY A 173 -18.22 -4.90 -9.18
CA GLY A 173 -18.52 -6.27 -9.55
C GLY A 173 -17.34 -7.14 -9.94
N GLU A 174 -16.14 -6.56 -10.14
CA GLU A 174 -14.92 -7.26 -10.57
C GLU A 174 -14.06 -7.67 -9.37
N ALA A 175 -13.55 -8.91 -9.37
CA ALA A 175 -12.67 -9.38 -8.31
C ALA A 175 -11.37 -8.58 -8.26
N GLN A 176 -10.97 -8.18 -7.05
CA GLN A 176 -9.68 -7.52 -6.80
C GLN A 176 -8.70 -8.52 -6.17
N TYR A 177 -9.10 -9.13 -5.06
CA TYR A 177 -8.32 -10.16 -4.38
C TYR A 177 -9.21 -11.03 -3.48
N ARG A 178 -8.69 -12.17 -3.06
CA ARG A 178 -9.23 -13.03 -2.00
C ARG A 178 -8.40 -12.89 -0.74
N LEU A 179 -9.07 -12.81 0.40
CA LEU A 179 -8.48 -12.75 1.74
C LEU A 179 -8.65 -14.07 2.46
N ASP A 180 -7.55 -14.59 3.04
CA ASP A 180 -7.62 -15.57 4.12
C ASP A 180 -7.82 -14.80 5.44
N PRO A 181 -8.93 -15.00 6.18
CA PRO A 181 -9.19 -14.27 7.41
C PRO A 181 -8.28 -14.68 8.59
N LYS A 182 -7.39 -15.64 8.39
CA LYS A 182 -6.43 -16.09 9.41
C LYS A 182 -5.34 -15.05 9.66
N PRO A 183 -5.17 -14.56 10.91
CA PRO A 183 -4.13 -13.61 11.25
C PRO A 183 -2.71 -14.18 11.07
N LEU A 184 -1.82 -13.35 10.54
CA LEU A 184 -0.42 -13.66 10.29
C LEU A 184 0.51 -12.63 10.94
N ALA A 185 1.77 -13.02 11.17
CA ALA A 185 2.83 -12.10 11.52
C ALA A 185 3.42 -11.46 10.25
N LEU A 186 3.98 -10.24 10.37
CA LEU A 186 4.66 -9.60 9.23
C LEU A 186 5.79 -10.47 8.66
N ALA A 187 6.46 -11.23 9.52
CA ALA A 187 7.53 -12.14 9.14
C ALA A 187 7.09 -13.27 8.19
N ASP A 188 5.81 -13.67 8.24
CA ASP A 188 5.28 -14.74 7.38
C ASP A 188 5.30 -14.34 5.91
N PHE A 189 5.29 -13.05 5.60
CA PHE A 189 5.35 -12.51 4.25
C PHE A 189 6.77 -12.39 3.68
N THR A 190 7.81 -12.68 4.46
CA THR A 190 9.21 -12.45 4.04
C THR A 190 9.58 -13.21 2.75
N GLN A 191 9.15 -14.45 2.60
CA GLN A 191 9.47 -15.24 1.41
C GLN A 191 8.76 -14.72 0.16
N ALA A 192 7.48 -14.36 0.27
CA ALA A 192 6.72 -13.78 -0.83
C ALA A 192 7.29 -12.40 -1.22
N CYS A 193 7.62 -11.56 -0.25
CA CYS A 193 8.29 -10.28 -0.47
C CYS A 193 9.64 -10.45 -1.18
N TRP A 194 10.46 -11.42 -0.75
CA TRP A 194 11.72 -11.74 -1.41
C TRP A 194 11.50 -12.18 -2.86
N TRP A 195 10.52 -13.03 -3.12
CA TRP A 195 10.18 -13.47 -4.48
C TRP A 195 9.76 -12.27 -5.34
N GLN A 196 8.92 -11.38 -4.84
CA GLN A 196 8.51 -10.17 -5.54
C GLN A 196 9.69 -9.24 -5.87
N CYS A 197 10.71 -9.22 -5.02
CA CYS A 197 11.90 -8.39 -5.21
C CYS A 197 12.95 -8.99 -6.14
N THR A 198 12.96 -10.32 -6.37
CA THR A 198 14.09 -11.02 -7.01
C THR A 198 13.70 -11.90 -8.19
N SER A 199 12.46 -12.40 -8.23
CA SER A 199 12.04 -13.27 -9.33
C SER A 199 11.92 -12.49 -10.64
N PRO A 200 12.49 -13.00 -11.74
CA PRO A 200 12.27 -12.42 -13.06
C PRO A 200 10.81 -12.53 -13.54
N GLU A 201 9.99 -13.35 -12.92
CA GLU A 201 8.56 -13.50 -13.22
C GLU A 201 7.71 -12.47 -12.46
N SER A 202 8.26 -11.81 -11.42
CA SER A 202 7.56 -10.77 -10.71
C SER A 202 7.39 -9.51 -11.57
N HIS A 203 6.17 -9.00 -11.64
CA HIS A 203 5.89 -7.73 -12.28
C HIS A 203 6.74 -6.58 -11.70
N PHE A 204 7.03 -6.63 -10.41
CA PHE A 204 7.81 -5.59 -9.73
C PHE A 204 9.28 -5.55 -10.12
N THR A 205 9.86 -6.65 -10.62
CA THR A 205 11.22 -6.65 -11.19
C THR A 205 11.23 -6.24 -12.66
N GLN A 206 10.08 -6.26 -13.32
CA GLN A 206 9.96 -6.00 -14.76
C GLN A 206 9.71 -4.54 -15.10
N SER A 207 9.11 -3.77 -14.20
CA SER A 207 8.74 -2.38 -14.45
C SER A 207 8.83 -1.57 -13.18
N ILE A 208 9.30 -0.32 -13.33
CA ILE A 208 9.22 0.69 -12.29
C ILE A 208 7.74 1.08 -12.13
N VAL A 209 7.30 1.18 -10.89
CA VAL A 209 5.99 1.72 -10.53
C VAL A 209 6.14 2.69 -9.37
N CYS A 210 5.56 3.89 -9.50
CA CYS A 210 5.38 4.81 -8.39
C CYS A 210 4.02 5.49 -8.55
N SER A 211 3.12 5.37 -7.57
CA SER A 211 1.74 5.87 -7.70
C SER A 211 1.22 6.42 -6.38
N ARG A 212 0.44 7.52 -6.43
CA ARG A 212 -0.29 8.06 -5.29
C ARG A 212 -1.58 8.77 -5.72
N LEU A 213 -2.48 8.97 -4.79
CA LEU A 213 -3.62 9.89 -4.98
C LEU A 213 -3.14 11.33 -5.03
N THR A 214 -3.85 12.16 -5.77
CA THR A 214 -3.66 13.62 -5.82
C THR A 214 -4.74 14.33 -5.03
N ASP A 215 -4.51 15.59 -4.65
CA ASP A 215 -5.42 16.35 -3.78
C ASP A 215 -6.78 16.65 -4.44
N ASP A 216 -6.88 16.52 -5.75
CA ASP A 216 -8.09 16.66 -6.58
C ASP A 216 -8.81 15.32 -6.85
N ASN A 217 -8.60 14.30 -6.01
CA ASN A 217 -9.11 12.94 -6.12
C ASN A 217 -8.71 12.22 -7.41
N GLY A 218 -7.67 12.70 -8.07
CA GLY A 218 -7.05 12.04 -9.19
C GLY A 218 -5.97 11.06 -8.76
N ARG A 219 -5.18 10.61 -9.72
CA ARG A 219 -4.04 9.72 -9.46
C ARG A 219 -2.86 10.06 -10.35
N LEU A 220 -1.70 10.07 -9.76
CA LEU A 220 -0.44 10.16 -10.46
C LEU A 220 0.22 8.79 -10.45
N THR A 221 0.67 8.31 -11.63
CA THR A 221 1.34 7.01 -11.76
C THR A 221 2.51 7.13 -12.72
N LEU A 222 3.70 6.87 -12.21
CA LEU A 222 4.87 6.59 -13.03
C LEU A 222 4.95 5.07 -13.24
N THR A 223 5.01 4.63 -14.48
CA THR A 223 5.19 3.22 -14.83
C THR A 223 6.11 3.08 -16.04
N GLY A 224 7.20 2.30 -15.90
CA GLY A 224 8.26 2.26 -16.91
C GLY A 224 8.82 3.66 -17.16
N ASP A 225 8.69 4.14 -18.39
CA ASP A 225 9.10 5.45 -18.87
C ASP A 225 7.93 6.45 -19.05
N GLN A 226 6.76 6.19 -18.45
CA GLN A 226 5.57 7.00 -18.61
C GLN A 226 5.06 7.57 -17.29
N LEU A 227 4.82 8.88 -17.26
CA LEU A 227 4.04 9.53 -16.21
C LEU A 227 2.60 9.67 -16.67
N ILE A 228 1.68 9.05 -15.94
CA ILE A 228 0.25 9.07 -16.21
C ILE A 228 -0.45 9.89 -15.13
N THR A 229 -1.10 10.97 -15.53
CA THR A 229 -2.00 11.73 -14.66
C THR A 229 -3.44 11.33 -15.01
N THR A 230 -4.19 10.85 -14.02
CA THR A 230 -5.62 10.55 -14.16
C THR A 230 -6.38 11.52 -13.26
N ASP A 231 -7.33 12.27 -13.80
CA ASP A 231 -8.17 13.18 -13.01
C ASP A 231 -9.35 12.45 -12.34
N ASP A 232 -10.16 13.17 -11.57
CA ASP A 232 -11.36 12.67 -10.89
C ASP A 232 -12.44 12.12 -11.84
N ALA A 233 -12.49 12.62 -13.07
CA ALA A 233 -13.36 12.14 -14.14
C ALA A 233 -12.80 10.92 -14.89
N GLY A 234 -11.62 10.42 -14.51
CA GLY A 234 -10.95 9.29 -15.14
C GLY A 234 -10.24 9.61 -16.46
N ARG A 235 -10.13 10.89 -16.85
CA ARG A 235 -9.40 11.31 -18.06
C ARG A 235 -7.91 11.18 -17.81
N ARG A 236 -7.19 10.62 -18.78
CA ARG A 236 -5.76 10.32 -18.67
C ARG A 236 -4.93 11.23 -19.55
N GLN A 237 -3.86 11.76 -18.99
CA GLN A 237 -2.75 12.40 -19.70
C GLN A 237 -1.50 11.56 -19.50
N VAL A 238 -0.74 11.34 -20.58
CA VAL A 238 0.49 10.55 -20.57
C VAL A 238 1.63 11.44 -21.04
N GLU A 239 2.70 11.46 -20.25
CA GLU A 239 3.95 12.17 -20.53
C GLU A 239 5.08 11.15 -20.53
N GLU A 240 5.92 11.16 -21.57
CA GLU A 240 7.10 10.31 -21.67
C GLU A 240 8.26 10.87 -20.85
N VAL A 241 8.94 10.01 -20.10
CA VAL A 241 10.12 10.33 -19.29
C VAL A 241 11.34 9.87 -20.06
N THR A 242 12.12 10.82 -20.59
CA THR A 242 13.16 10.57 -21.58
C THR A 242 14.59 10.60 -21.02
N SER A 243 14.77 11.03 -19.75
CA SER A 243 16.11 11.06 -19.12
C SER A 243 16.07 10.76 -17.62
N ASP A 244 17.24 10.36 -17.08
CA ASP A 244 17.44 10.12 -15.66
C ASP A 244 17.19 11.42 -14.84
N GLU A 245 17.58 12.59 -15.35
CA GLU A 245 17.38 13.88 -14.70
C GLU A 245 15.88 14.20 -14.60
N GLN A 246 15.13 13.99 -15.68
CA GLN A 246 13.68 14.16 -15.69
C GLN A 246 13.01 13.21 -14.69
N LEU A 247 13.43 11.93 -14.67
CA LEU A 247 12.90 10.93 -13.72
C LEU A 247 13.15 11.36 -12.28
N LEU A 248 14.35 11.78 -11.92
CA LEU A 248 14.69 12.24 -10.57
C LEU A 248 13.91 13.50 -10.17
N SER A 249 13.76 14.45 -11.11
CA SER A 249 12.95 15.65 -10.89
C SER A 249 11.47 15.29 -10.63
N LEU A 250 10.89 14.42 -11.44
CA LEU A 250 9.50 13.94 -11.26
C LEU A 250 9.30 13.23 -9.92
N LEU A 251 10.22 12.34 -9.53
CA LEU A 251 10.14 11.64 -8.25
C LEU A 251 10.18 12.62 -7.08
N ARG A 252 11.06 13.62 -7.12
CA ARG A 252 11.15 14.66 -6.09
C ARG A 252 9.93 15.58 -6.08
N ASP A 253 9.56 16.15 -7.22
CA ASP A 253 8.61 17.25 -7.30
C ASP A 253 7.15 16.77 -7.28
N ARG A 254 6.88 15.55 -7.79
CA ARG A 254 5.52 15.01 -7.90
C ARG A 254 5.21 13.93 -6.87
N PHE A 255 6.21 13.20 -6.38
CA PHE A 255 6.02 12.12 -5.40
C PHE A 255 6.69 12.40 -4.04
N GLY A 256 7.49 13.47 -3.93
CA GLY A 256 8.22 13.82 -2.71
C GLY A 256 9.33 12.83 -2.35
N ILE A 257 9.87 12.11 -3.35
CA ILE A 257 10.93 11.11 -3.19
C ILE A 257 12.25 11.68 -3.70
N GLU A 258 13.21 11.85 -2.81
CA GLU A 258 14.58 12.26 -3.17
C GLU A 258 15.47 11.03 -3.32
N LEU A 259 16.15 10.93 -4.49
CA LEU A 259 17.07 9.85 -4.80
C LEU A 259 18.40 10.43 -5.29
N ALA A 260 19.52 9.81 -4.88
CA ALA A 260 20.87 10.17 -5.34
C ALA A 260 21.19 9.65 -6.75
N LYS A 261 20.47 8.64 -7.23
CA LYS A 261 20.61 8.06 -8.57
C LYS A 261 19.25 7.59 -9.09
N ALA A 262 19.09 7.60 -10.41
CA ALA A 262 17.91 7.09 -11.05
C ALA A 262 17.77 5.56 -10.85
N PRO A 263 16.58 5.06 -10.54
CA PRO A 263 16.31 3.63 -10.54
C PRO A 263 16.36 3.09 -11.98
N ARG A 264 16.90 1.90 -12.17
CA ARG A 264 17.07 1.30 -13.50
C ARG A 264 16.38 -0.04 -13.56
N LEU A 265 15.77 -0.33 -14.70
CA LEU A 265 15.36 -1.70 -14.98
C LEU A 265 16.59 -2.61 -15.04
N PRO A 266 16.51 -3.86 -14.54
CA PRO A 266 17.60 -4.80 -14.65
C PRO A 266 18.02 -4.94 -16.11
N ILE A 267 19.33 -4.74 -16.40
CA ILE A 267 19.91 -4.94 -17.73
C ILE A 267 19.86 -6.45 -18.01
N GLY A 268 19.18 -6.84 -19.07
CA GLY A 268 19.23 -8.21 -19.58
C GLY A 268 17.87 -8.91 -19.65
N ARG A 269 16.97 -8.34 -20.43
CA ARG A 269 15.85 -9.11 -20.99
C ARG A 269 15.86 -9.00 -22.50
N PRO A 270 15.83 -10.19 -23.18
CA PRO A 270 15.66 -10.22 -24.63
C PRO A 270 14.29 -9.68 -25.04
#